data_1a9ba33756b2edf37b48b277a166713e
#
_entry.id   1a9ba33756b2edf37b48b277a166713e
#
_cell.length_a   1.000
_cell.length_b   1.000
_cell.length_c   1.000
_cell.angle_alpha   90.00
_cell.angle_beta   90.00
_cell.angle_gamma   90.00
#
_symmetry.space_group_name_H-M   'P 1'
#
loop_
_entity.id
_entity.type
_entity.pdbx_description
1 polymer ?
#
loop_
_entity_poly.entity_id
_entity_poly.type
_entity_poly.pdbx_seq_one_letter_code
_entity_poly.pdbx_strand_id
1 'polypeptide(L)'
;MPTPPVQPSRPIPPNPTPIYRIVHIDNLSTILARGNIHAPNHVPADGRAWTGIHDVTTQAARGQLPVPCGPRGVILDYVGFYFGPRSPMLYRIHTGHNVARVDQSNIAYLVSTVQAVAGAGLGFVFYDRHSLARVAACYDNLARLNEVDFQTCNATQWNTTPQFPDRQEKKQAEFLVHRAMPWSLVGQVGVVNAAAAARVNEILAGSVHRPSVSVEGSWYY
;
A
#
# COMPACT_ATOMS: atom_id res chain seq x y z
N MET A 1 -37.50 -24.33 16.81
CA MET A 1 -36.61 -23.18 16.97
C MET A 1 -35.98 -22.88 15.61
N PRO A 2 -36.03 -21.67 15.08
CA PRO A 2 -35.36 -21.34 13.82
C PRO A 2 -33.85 -21.46 14.00
N THR A 3 -33.19 -22.16 13.06
CA THR A 3 -31.74 -22.28 12.99
C THR A 3 -31.15 -20.86 12.86
N PRO A 4 -30.13 -20.46 13.65
CA PRO A 4 -29.51 -19.17 13.48
C PRO A 4 -28.93 -19.04 12.08
N PRO A 5 -28.97 -17.85 11.46
CA PRO A 5 -28.44 -17.67 10.13
C PRO A 5 -26.95 -18.02 10.12
N VAL A 6 -26.55 -18.90 9.21
CA VAL A 6 -25.15 -19.26 8.98
C VAL A 6 -24.42 -17.97 8.59
N GLN A 7 -23.56 -17.46 9.47
CA GLN A 7 -22.69 -16.33 9.11
C GLN A 7 -21.78 -16.80 7.97
N PRO A 8 -21.65 -16.01 6.88
CA PRO A 8 -20.72 -16.35 5.83
C PRO A 8 -19.33 -16.52 6.43
N SER A 9 -18.65 -17.61 6.07
CA SER A 9 -17.28 -17.89 6.53
C SER A 9 -16.39 -16.70 6.17
N ARG A 10 -15.67 -16.15 7.15
CA ARG A 10 -14.73 -15.06 6.93
C ARG A 10 -13.67 -15.51 5.92
N PRO A 11 -13.24 -14.62 5.00
CA PRO A 11 -12.22 -14.98 4.02
C PRO A 11 -10.91 -15.38 4.71
N ILE A 12 -10.31 -16.47 4.23
CA ILE A 12 -8.99 -16.92 4.71
C ILE A 12 -7.94 -15.95 4.11
N PRO A 13 -7.12 -15.28 4.93
CA PRO A 13 -6.05 -14.43 4.41
C PRO A 13 -5.03 -15.26 3.61
N PRO A 14 -4.48 -14.75 2.50
CA PRO A 14 -3.35 -15.40 1.84
C PRO A 14 -2.15 -15.50 2.79
N ASN A 15 -1.39 -16.60 2.70
CA ASN A 15 -0.19 -16.78 3.52
C ASN A 15 1.00 -17.23 2.63
N PRO A 16 2.04 -16.38 2.44
CA PRO A 16 2.18 -15.04 3.01
C PRO A 16 1.17 -14.04 2.44
N THR A 17 0.79 -13.02 3.24
CA THR A 17 -0.14 -11.96 2.85
C THR A 17 0.62 -10.81 2.20
N PRO A 18 0.51 -10.59 0.88
CA PRO A 18 1.23 -9.52 0.21
C PRO A 18 0.65 -8.14 0.53
N ILE A 19 1.53 -7.14 0.55
CA ILE A 19 1.19 -5.73 0.67
C ILE A 19 1.90 -4.94 -0.42
N TYR A 20 1.22 -3.93 -0.98
CA TYR A 20 1.59 -3.23 -2.20
C TYR A 20 1.67 -1.72 -1.97
N ARG A 21 2.78 -1.10 -2.36
CA ARG A 21 2.94 0.35 -2.34
C ARG A 21 3.35 0.85 -3.71
N ILE A 22 2.64 1.85 -4.25
CA ILE A 22 3.04 2.54 -5.46
C ILE A 22 4.01 3.67 -5.13
N VAL A 23 5.05 3.81 -5.96
CA VAL A 23 6.03 4.91 -5.90
C VAL A 23 6.39 5.36 -7.32
N HIS A 24 6.81 6.60 -7.49
CA HIS A 24 7.45 7.02 -8.73
C HIS A 24 8.83 6.33 -8.84
N ILE A 25 9.20 5.81 -10.02
CA ILE A 25 10.46 5.07 -10.21
C ILE A 25 11.68 5.90 -9.80
N ASP A 26 11.68 7.22 -10.04
CA ASP A 26 12.78 8.11 -9.65
C ASP A 26 13.05 8.13 -8.14
N ASN A 27 12.06 7.81 -7.32
CA ASN A 27 12.22 7.75 -5.87
C ASN A 27 13.03 6.54 -5.40
N LEU A 28 13.23 5.53 -6.26
CA LEU A 28 14.00 4.33 -5.90
C LEU A 28 15.43 4.68 -5.49
N SER A 29 16.11 5.57 -6.22
CA SER A 29 17.47 6.02 -5.87
C SER A 29 17.53 6.65 -4.47
N THR A 30 16.53 7.45 -4.11
CA THR A 30 16.43 8.05 -2.77
C THR A 30 16.13 6.99 -1.70
N ILE A 31 15.24 6.03 -1.97
CA ILE A 31 14.94 4.91 -1.06
C ILE A 31 16.18 4.07 -0.81
N LEU A 32 16.93 3.73 -1.86
CA LEU A 32 18.18 2.95 -1.77
C LEU A 32 19.23 3.68 -0.94
N ALA A 33 19.45 4.98 -1.21
CA ALA A 33 20.42 5.78 -0.48
C ALA A 33 20.08 5.93 1.01
N ARG A 34 18.78 5.92 1.36
CA ARG A 34 18.31 5.95 2.76
C ARG A 34 18.27 4.56 3.40
N GLY A 35 18.28 3.49 2.61
CA GLY A 35 18.09 2.12 3.08
C GLY A 35 16.66 1.84 3.61
N ASN A 36 15.77 2.82 3.55
CA ASN A 36 14.42 2.76 4.11
C ASN A 36 13.40 3.52 3.25
N ILE A 37 12.16 3.06 3.31
CA ILE A 37 10.98 3.81 2.91
C ILE A 37 10.49 4.54 4.16
N HIS A 38 10.45 5.86 4.17
CA HIS A 38 10.04 6.65 5.34
C HIS A 38 8.58 7.07 5.26
N ALA A 39 7.92 7.11 6.40
CA ALA A 39 6.62 7.75 6.57
C ALA A 39 6.76 9.29 6.38
N PRO A 40 5.72 9.99 5.89
CA PRO A 40 5.81 11.41 5.58
C PRO A 40 6.34 12.28 6.73
N ASN A 41 5.91 12.04 7.97
CA ASN A 41 6.36 12.78 9.15
C ASN A 41 7.77 12.39 9.64
N HIS A 42 8.37 11.35 9.06
CA HIS A 42 9.67 10.80 9.48
C HIS A 42 10.70 10.80 8.35
N VAL A 43 10.47 11.60 7.30
CA VAL A 43 11.44 11.76 6.21
C VAL A 43 12.67 12.48 6.73
N PRO A 44 13.91 11.94 6.51
CA PRO A 44 15.14 12.64 6.87
C PRO A 44 15.27 13.97 6.14
N ALA A 45 15.78 14.99 6.85
CA ALA A 45 16.07 16.30 6.27
C ALA A 45 17.42 16.27 5.52
N ASP A 46 17.58 15.35 4.56
CA ASP A 46 18.81 15.10 3.81
C ASP A 46 18.88 15.79 2.45
N GLY A 47 17.87 16.61 2.11
CA GLY A 47 17.79 17.36 0.86
C GLY A 47 17.59 16.51 -0.40
N ARG A 48 17.33 15.20 -0.26
CA ARG A 48 17.12 14.31 -1.42
C ARG A 48 15.80 14.58 -2.12
N ALA A 49 15.83 14.56 -3.44
CA ALA A 49 14.64 14.76 -4.27
C ALA A 49 13.60 13.64 -4.02
N TRP A 50 12.34 14.04 -4.07
CA TRP A 50 11.19 13.13 -3.98
C TRP A 50 10.08 13.57 -4.92
N THR A 51 9.68 12.70 -5.82
CA THR A 51 8.55 12.92 -6.74
C THR A 51 7.27 12.43 -6.07
N GLY A 52 6.41 13.37 -5.64
CA GLY A 52 5.12 13.07 -5.04
C GLY A 52 4.10 12.64 -6.09
N ILE A 53 3.34 11.58 -5.79
CA ILE A 53 2.24 11.08 -6.64
C ILE A 53 0.92 11.02 -5.87
N HIS A 54 0.85 11.65 -4.70
CA HIS A 54 -0.29 11.59 -3.80
C HIS A 54 -1.28 12.75 -4.00
N ASP A 55 -2.51 12.54 -3.59
CA ASP A 55 -3.54 13.58 -3.49
C ASP A 55 -3.28 14.43 -2.23
N VAL A 56 -3.05 15.75 -2.45
CA VAL A 56 -2.69 16.70 -1.38
C VAL A 56 -3.81 16.83 -0.34
N THR A 57 -5.07 16.84 -0.78
CA THR A 57 -6.23 16.94 0.13
C THR A 57 -6.35 15.70 1.01
N THR A 58 -6.17 14.52 0.41
CA THR A 58 -6.15 13.26 1.15
C THR A 58 -5.01 13.23 2.16
N GLN A 59 -3.82 13.71 1.80
CA GLN A 59 -2.68 13.76 2.73
C GLN A 59 -2.94 14.72 3.89
N ALA A 60 -3.52 15.90 3.66
CA ALA A 60 -3.88 16.83 4.72
C ALA A 60 -4.86 16.19 5.73
N ALA A 61 -5.90 15.49 5.25
CA ALA A 61 -6.83 14.76 6.11
C ALA A 61 -6.15 13.63 6.91
N ARG A 62 -5.23 12.88 6.27
CA ARG A 62 -4.45 11.81 6.92
C ARG A 62 -3.53 12.36 8.02
N GLY A 63 -3.01 13.58 7.87
CA GLY A 63 -2.19 14.25 8.88
C GLY A 63 -2.95 14.62 10.15
N GLN A 64 -4.27 14.68 10.10
CA GLN A 64 -5.13 14.97 11.24
C GLN A 64 -5.81 13.73 11.83
N LEU A 65 -5.74 12.57 11.14
CA LEU A 65 -6.43 11.36 11.58
C LEU A 65 -5.58 10.59 12.58
N PRO A 66 -6.01 10.51 13.87
CA PRO A 66 -5.30 9.73 14.87
C PRO A 66 -5.46 8.23 14.61
N VAL A 67 -4.39 7.48 14.90
CA VAL A 67 -4.40 6.01 14.86
C VAL A 67 -4.80 5.47 16.23
N PRO A 68 -5.93 4.77 16.36
CA PRO A 68 -6.50 4.41 17.66
C PRO A 68 -5.89 3.15 18.29
N CYS A 69 -5.01 2.42 17.58
CA CYS A 69 -4.40 1.17 18.05
C CYS A 69 -2.89 1.13 17.80
N GLY A 70 -2.20 0.12 18.28
CA GLY A 70 -0.77 -0.11 18.06
C GLY A 70 0.12 1.05 18.49
N PRO A 71 1.11 1.46 17.67
CA PRO A 71 2.04 2.54 17.99
C PRO A 71 1.43 3.93 18.17
N ARG A 72 0.14 4.14 17.82
CA ARG A 72 -0.57 5.42 17.93
C ARG A 72 0.00 6.49 16.96
N GLY A 73 -0.17 7.78 17.28
CA GLY A 73 0.18 8.90 16.40
C GLY A 73 -0.91 9.21 15.37
N VAL A 74 -0.52 9.69 14.19
CA VAL A 74 -1.40 9.99 13.06
C VAL A 74 -1.04 9.16 11.84
N ILE A 75 -1.92 9.07 10.84
CA ILE A 75 -1.68 8.22 9.65
C ILE A 75 -0.39 8.60 8.92
N LEU A 76 0.02 9.87 8.91
CA LEU A 76 1.28 10.30 8.28
C LEU A 76 2.55 9.86 9.04
N ASP A 77 2.41 9.27 10.24
CA ASP A 77 3.52 8.62 10.95
C ASP A 77 3.80 7.21 10.39
N TYR A 78 3.07 6.78 9.36
CA TYR A 78 3.16 5.43 8.83
C TYR A 78 3.45 5.40 7.33
N VAL A 79 4.18 4.37 6.91
CA VAL A 79 4.35 4.00 5.51
C VAL A 79 3.16 3.14 5.09
N GLY A 80 2.32 3.65 4.18
CA GLY A 80 1.10 2.97 3.76
C GLY A 80 1.33 1.98 2.62
N PHE A 81 0.67 0.82 2.72
CA PHE A 81 0.55 -0.22 1.70
C PHE A 81 -0.91 -0.60 1.53
N TYR A 82 -1.30 -1.03 0.34
CA TYR A 82 -2.61 -1.65 0.08
C TYR A 82 -2.52 -3.17 0.18
N PHE A 83 -3.64 -3.84 0.44
CA PHE A 83 -3.72 -5.31 0.40
C PHE A 83 -3.96 -5.88 -1.00
N GLY A 84 -3.97 -5.06 -2.02
CA GLY A 84 -4.09 -5.50 -3.41
C GLY A 84 -3.62 -4.44 -4.41
N PRO A 85 -3.25 -4.84 -5.62
CA PRO A 85 -2.87 -3.94 -6.70
C PRO A 85 -4.10 -3.23 -7.31
N ARG A 86 -3.89 -2.42 -8.37
CA ARG A 86 -4.92 -1.62 -9.05
C ARG A 86 -5.73 -0.78 -8.06
N SER A 87 -5.03 -0.07 -7.18
CA SER A 87 -5.69 0.78 -6.19
C SER A 87 -6.45 1.95 -6.84
N PRO A 88 -7.53 2.45 -6.20
CA PRO A 88 -8.19 3.69 -6.64
C PRO A 88 -7.24 4.88 -6.76
N MET A 89 -6.17 4.93 -5.96
CA MET A 89 -5.14 5.96 -6.08
C MET A 89 -4.38 5.87 -7.40
N LEU A 90 -3.98 4.66 -7.84
CA LEU A 90 -3.35 4.48 -9.15
C LEU A 90 -4.30 4.89 -10.29
N TYR A 91 -5.60 4.60 -10.18
CA TYR A 91 -6.60 5.05 -11.14
C TYR A 91 -6.67 6.58 -11.24
N ARG A 92 -6.65 7.29 -10.11
CA ARG A 92 -6.61 8.77 -10.09
C ARG A 92 -5.36 9.31 -10.78
N ILE A 93 -4.19 8.71 -10.52
CA ILE A 93 -2.93 9.07 -11.18
C ILE A 93 -3.02 8.83 -12.70
N HIS A 94 -3.56 7.69 -13.12
CA HIS A 94 -3.73 7.34 -14.53
C HIS A 94 -4.67 8.32 -15.25
N THR A 95 -5.77 8.70 -14.62
CA THR A 95 -6.77 9.61 -15.22
C THR A 95 -6.47 11.09 -15.03
N GLY A 96 -5.60 11.45 -14.06
CA GLY A 96 -5.34 12.83 -13.65
C GLY A 96 -6.47 13.45 -12.82
N HIS A 97 -7.34 12.62 -12.21
CA HIS A 97 -8.46 13.11 -11.41
C HIS A 97 -8.00 13.58 -10.03
N ASN A 98 -8.01 14.90 -9.81
CA ASN A 98 -7.56 15.58 -8.57
C ASN A 98 -6.07 15.36 -8.20
N VAL A 99 -5.29 14.78 -9.09
CA VAL A 99 -3.83 14.60 -8.94
C VAL A 99 -3.16 14.83 -10.29
N ALA A 100 -1.87 15.16 -10.31
CA ALA A 100 -1.12 15.21 -11.55
C ALA A 100 -1.14 13.83 -12.23
N ARG A 101 -1.44 13.82 -13.52
CA ARG A 101 -1.36 12.61 -14.33
C ARG A 101 0.09 12.19 -14.45
N VAL A 102 0.39 10.93 -14.16
CA VAL A 102 1.70 10.32 -14.34
C VAL A 102 1.55 9.10 -15.22
N ASP A 103 2.44 8.97 -16.21
CA ASP A 103 2.50 7.77 -17.04
C ASP A 103 2.81 6.56 -16.15
N GLN A 104 2.03 5.50 -16.30
CA GLN A 104 2.18 4.31 -15.47
C GLN A 104 3.54 3.60 -15.65
N SER A 105 4.25 3.85 -16.76
CA SER A 105 5.64 3.39 -16.95
C SER A 105 6.62 4.05 -15.98
N ASN A 106 6.24 5.14 -15.32
CA ASN A 106 7.00 5.80 -14.26
C ASN A 106 6.58 5.37 -12.84
N ILE A 107 5.61 4.47 -12.71
CA ILE A 107 5.12 3.96 -11.43
C ILE A 107 5.62 2.53 -11.22
N ALA A 108 6.17 2.25 -10.04
CA ALA A 108 6.52 0.91 -9.59
C ALA A 108 5.70 0.52 -8.36
N TYR A 109 5.36 -0.76 -8.26
CA TYR A 109 4.85 -1.37 -7.05
C TYR A 109 6.01 -1.95 -6.23
N LEU A 110 6.15 -1.52 -5.00
CA LEU A 110 6.99 -2.17 -4.00
C LEU A 110 6.13 -3.19 -3.26
N VAL A 111 6.55 -4.45 -3.27
CA VAL A 111 5.79 -5.55 -2.67
C VAL A 111 6.58 -6.15 -1.51
N SER A 112 5.89 -6.32 -0.41
CA SER A 112 6.37 -7.04 0.78
C SER A 112 5.25 -7.95 1.31
N THR A 113 5.41 -8.46 2.51
CA THR A 113 4.36 -9.23 3.20
C THR A 113 4.18 -8.74 4.62
N VAL A 114 2.98 -8.91 5.16
CA VAL A 114 2.72 -8.57 6.57
C VAL A 114 3.59 -9.40 7.51
N GLN A 115 3.91 -10.65 7.13
CA GLN A 115 4.76 -11.55 7.91
C GLN A 115 6.22 -11.06 7.95
N ALA A 116 6.73 -10.51 6.83
CA ALA A 116 8.08 -9.93 6.80
C ALA A 116 8.18 -8.71 7.72
N VAL A 117 7.17 -7.84 7.72
CA VAL A 117 7.10 -6.67 8.60
C VAL A 117 7.03 -7.08 10.07
N ALA A 118 6.12 -8.00 10.41
CA ALA A 118 5.96 -8.49 11.78
C ALA A 118 7.19 -9.26 12.27
N GLY A 119 7.77 -10.12 11.42
CA GLY A 119 8.98 -10.88 11.73
C GLY A 119 10.21 -10.01 11.96
N ALA A 120 10.26 -8.81 11.35
CA ALA A 120 11.29 -7.81 11.61
C ALA A 120 11.04 -6.99 12.89
N GLY A 121 9.98 -7.26 13.65
CA GLY A 121 9.64 -6.55 14.88
C GLY A 121 9.18 -5.10 14.68
N LEU A 122 8.77 -4.73 13.47
CA LEU A 122 8.30 -3.38 13.20
C LEU A 122 6.88 -3.17 13.73
N GLY A 123 6.64 -1.99 14.29
CA GLY A 123 5.30 -1.57 14.68
C GLY A 123 4.42 -1.39 13.43
N PHE A 124 3.19 -1.88 13.49
CA PHE A 124 2.23 -1.75 12.39
C PHE A 124 0.79 -1.64 12.91
N VAL A 125 -0.06 -1.15 12.03
CA VAL A 125 -1.51 -1.29 12.14
C VAL A 125 -2.08 -1.59 10.75
N PHE A 126 -3.32 -2.05 10.68
CA PHE A 126 -4.03 -2.16 9.40
C PHE A 126 -5.51 -1.80 9.56
N TYR A 127 -6.12 -1.43 8.44
CA TYR A 127 -7.53 -1.09 8.35
C TYR A 127 -8.23 -2.01 7.36
N ASP A 128 -9.46 -2.39 7.67
CA ASP A 128 -10.32 -3.23 6.81
C ASP A 128 -10.79 -2.52 5.53
N ARG A 129 -10.60 -1.20 5.46
CA ARG A 129 -10.94 -0.30 4.35
C ARG A 129 -10.07 0.95 4.37
N HIS A 130 -10.38 1.94 3.55
CA HIS A 130 -9.68 3.23 3.59
C HIS A 130 -9.76 3.85 4.97
N SER A 131 -8.63 4.25 5.55
CA SER A 131 -8.56 4.75 6.94
C SER A 131 -9.41 5.99 7.19
N LEU A 132 -9.69 6.81 6.17
CA LEU A 132 -10.58 7.96 6.27
C LEU A 132 -12.08 7.60 6.18
N ALA A 133 -12.43 6.33 5.92
CA ALA A 133 -13.83 5.93 5.90
C ALA A 133 -14.41 5.97 7.33
N ARG A 134 -15.63 6.49 7.45
CA ARG A 134 -16.29 6.73 8.75
C ARG A 134 -16.38 5.47 9.63
N VAL A 135 -16.47 4.30 9.00
CA VAL A 135 -16.65 3.01 9.69
C VAL A 135 -15.39 2.13 9.62
N ALA A 136 -14.24 2.73 9.29
CA ALA A 136 -12.97 1.99 9.23
C ALA A 136 -12.58 1.46 10.62
N ALA A 137 -12.23 0.18 10.70
CA ALA A 137 -11.74 -0.46 11.91
C ALA A 137 -10.21 -0.62 11.85
N CYS A 138 -9.53 -0.25 12.95
CA CYS A 138 -8.09 -0.34 13.10
C CYS A 138 -7.71 -1.60 13.90
N TYR A 139 -6.68 -2.31 13.44
CA TYR A 139 -6.15 -3.53 14.04
C TYR A 139 -4.62 -3.47 14.13
N ASP A 140 -4.05 -4.04 15.18
CA ASP A 140 -2.60 -4.17 15.43
C ASP A 140 -2.15 -5.62 15.65
N ASN A 141 -3.05 -6.57 15.36
CA ASN A 141 -2.80 -8.00 15.53
C ASN A 141 -3.14 -8.77 14.26
N LEU A 142 -2.18 -9.50 13.69
CA LEU A 142 -2.33 -10.29 12.46
C LEU A 142 -3.40 -11.39 12.55
N ALA A 143 -3.78 -11.84 13.76
CA ALA A 143 -4.90 -12.76 13.93
C ALA A 143 -6.24 -12.19 13.45
N ARG A 144 -6.31 -10.87 13.24
CA ARG A 144 -7.50 -10.16 12.72
C ARG A 144 -7.43 -9.90 11.21
N LEU A 145 -6.46 -10.44 10.47
CA LEU A 145 -6.37 -10.26 9.02
C LEU A 145 -7.60 -10.75 8.26
N ASN A 146 -8.37 -11.67 8.83
CA ASN A 146 -9.65 -12.14 8.29
C ASN A 146 -10.77 -11.06 8.30
N GLU A 147 -10.54 -9.89 8.87
CA GLU A 147 -11.44 -8.72 8.76
C GLU A 147 -11.25 -7.95 7.44
N VAL A 148 -10.14 -8.19 6.73
CA VAL A 148 -9.87 -7.60 5.41
C VAL A 148 -10.57 -8.41 4.34
N ASP A 149 -11.33 -7.74 3.48
CA ASP A 149 -11.98 -8.34 2.31
C ASP A 149 -10.96 -8.48 1.15
N PHE A 150 -10.13 -9.54 1.19
CA PHE A 150 -9.10 -9.79 0.18
C PHE A 150 -9.67 -10.01 -1.22
N GLN A 151 -10.90 -10.50 -1.34
CA GLN A 151 -11.58 -10.64 -2.64
C GLN A 151 -11.78 -9.26 -3.26
N THR A 152 -12.32 -8.32 -2.50
CA THR A 152 -12.48 -6.93 -2.95
C THR A 152 -11.13 -6.23 -3.16
N CYS A 153 -10.14 -6.44 -2.28
CA CYS A 153 -8.81 -5.87 -2.44
C CYS A 153 -8.14 -6.28 -3.77
N ASN A 154 -8.39 -7.48 -4.25
CA ASN A 154 -7.82 -8.00 -5.50
C ASN A 154 -8.74 -7.84 -6.72
N ALA A 155 -9.97 -7.34 -6.54
CA ALA A 155 -10.91 -7.16 -7.64
C ALA A 155 -10.42 -6.13 -8.67
N THR A 156 -10.60 -6.44 -9.96
CA THR A 156 -10.34 -5.51 -11.07
C THR A 156 -11.43 -4.44 -11.18
N GLN A 157 -12.69 -4.81 -10.91
CA GLN A 157 -13.83 -3.90 -10.81
C GLN A 157 -14.10 -3.59 -9.34
N TRP A 158 -13.95 -2.34 -8.96
CA TRP A 158 -14.02 -1.92 -7.56
C TRP A 158 -14.92 -0.69 -7.32
N ASN A 159 -15.57 -0.19 -8.36
CA ASN A 159 -16.52 0.92 -8.22
C ASN A 159 -17.70 0.53 -7.33
N THR A 160 -18.16 1.49 -6.55
CA THR A 160 -19.36 1.37 -5.73
C THR A 160 -20.60 1.15 -6.60
N THR A 161 -21.45 0.22 -6.19
CA THR A 161 -22.75 -0.04 -6.81
C THR A 161 -23.83 -0.15 -5.71
N PRO A 162 -25.13 -0.08 -6.04
CA PRO A 162 -26.19 -0.28 -5.04
C PRO A 162 -26.09 -1.61 -4.29
N GLN A 163 -25.59 -2.69 -4.95
CA GLN A 163 -25.40 -4.00 -4.35
C GLN A 163 -24.14 -4.08 -3.49
N PHE A 164 -23.14 -3.21 -3.76
CA PHE A 164 -21.86 -3.18 -3.06
C PHE A 164 -21.47 -1.74 -2.72
N PRO A 165 -22.15 -1.12 -1.74
CA PRO A 165 -22.04 0.32 -1.47
C PRO A 165 -20.69 0.72 -0.84
N ASP A 166 -19.96 -0.21 -0.24
CA ASP A 166 -18.68 -0.01 0.44
C ASP A 166 -17.48 -0.60 -0.31
N ARG A 167 -17.69 -1.12 -1.55
CA ARG A 167 -16.64 -1.79 -2.33
C ARG A 167 -15.40 -0.92 -2.54
N GLN A 168 -15.59 0.35 -2.92
CA GLN A 168 -14.47 1.27 -3.15
C GLN A 168 -13.67 1.54 -1.87
N GLU A 169 -14.31 1.64 -0.72
CA GLU A 169 -13.63 1.80 0.56
C GLU A 169 -12.82 0.55 0.92
N LYS A 170 -13.43 -0.64 0.80
CA LYS A 170 -12.78 -1.94 1.05
C LYS A 170 -11.61 -2.22 0.10
N LYS A 171 -11.73 -1.82 -1.18
CA LYS A 171 -10.62 -1.89 -2.15
C LYS A 171 -9.37 -1.15 -1.68
N GLN A 172 -9.54 -0.16 -0.82
CA GLN A 172 -8.49 0.67 -0.24
C GLN A 172 -8.11 0.25 1.18
N ALA A 173 -8.42 -0.99 1.59
CA ALA A 173 -7.89 -1.54 2.83
C ALA A 173 -6.36 -1.44 2.84
N GLU A 174 -5.80 -0.99 3.96
CA GLU A 174 -4.40 -0.61 4.03
C GLU A 174 -3.67 -1.21 5.23
N PHE A 175 -2.41 -1.56 5.01
CA PHE A 175 -1.44 -1.96 6.03
C PHE A 175 -0.42 -0.84 6.20
N LEU A 176 -0.20 -0.40 7.42
CA LEU A 176 0.54 0.80 7.77
C LEU A 176 1.72 0.43 8.66
N VAL A 177 2.95 0.66 8.20
CA VAL A 177 4.20 0.39 8.95
C VAL A 177 4.66 1.67 9.62
N HIS A 178 4.86 1.64 10.95
CA HIS A 178 5.20 2.81 11.74
C HIS A 178 6.61 3.34 11.42
N ARG A 179 6.71 4.63 11.17
CA ARG A 179 7.92 5.44 10.92
C ARG A 179 8.66 5.09 9.62
N ALA A 180 9.19 3.90 9.50
CA ALA A 180 9.98 3.51 8.34
C ALA A 180 9.94 2.00 8.11
N MET A 181 10.08 1.60 6.85
CA MET A 181 10.22 0.21 6.44
C MET A 181 11.57 0.02 5.75
N PRO A 182 12.43 -0.88 6.25
CA PRO A 182 13.70 -1.22 5.61
C PRO A 182 13.53 -1.68 4.17
N TRP A 183 14.39 -1.19 3.27
CA TRP A 183 14.41 -1.63 1.88
C TRP A 183 14.60 -3.15 1.74
N SER A 184 15.34 -3.76 2.66
CA SER A 184 15.57 -5.22 2.68
C SER A 184 14.31 -6.06 2.85
N LEU A 185 13.18 -5.47 3.26
CA LEU A 185 11.90 -6.17 3.37
C LEU A 185 11.06 -6.09 2.08
N VAL A 186 11.50 -5.38 1.05
CA VAL A 186 10.87 -5.40 -0.28
C VAL A 186 11.33 -6.66 -1.00
N GLY A 187 10.41 -7.58 -1.29
CA GLY A 187 10.73 -8.85 -1.97
C GLY A 187 10.58 -8.78 -3.48
N GLN A 188 9.75 -7.85 -3.99
CA GLN A 188 9.46 -7.72 -5.42
C GLN A 188 9.21 -6.25 -5.78
N VAL A 189 9.62 -5.88 -6.99
CA VAL A 189 9.23 -4.63 -7.65
C VAL A 189 8.42 -4.98 -8.91
N GLY A 190 7.11 -4.68 -8.89
CA GLY A 190 6.23 -4.88 -10.04
C GLY A 190 6.16 -3.62 -10.90
N VAL A 191 6.26 -3.77 -12.22
CA VAL A 191 6.20 -2.68 -13.19
C VAL A 191 5.28 -3.01 -14.37
N VAL A 192 4.83 -1.99 -15.10
CA VAL A 192 3.83 -2.16 -16.15
C VAL A 192 4.35 -2.85 -17.42
N ASN A 193 5.64 -2.69 -17.76
CA ASN A 193 6.23 -3.21 -19.01
C ASN A 193 7.73 -3.48 -18.89
N ALA A 194 8.32 -4.08 -19.93
CA ALA A 194 9.72 -4.45 -19.97
C ALA A 194 10.69 -3.23 -19.94
N ALA A 195 10.31 -2.09 -20.53
CA ALA A 195 11.13 -0.88 -20.49
C ALA A 195 11.26 -0.33 -19.07
N ALA A 196 10.15 -0.30 -18.31
CA ALA A 196 10.15 0.07 -16.92
C ALA A 196 10.97 -0.94 -16.06
N ALA A 197 10.89 -2.24 -16.37
CA ALA A 197 11.69 -3.27 -15.71
C ALA A 197 13.20 -3.07 -15.93
N ALA A 198 13.62 -2.78 -17.17
CA ALA A 198 15.01 -2.49 -17.48
C ALA A 198 15.53 -1.29 -16.66
N ARG A 199 14.78 -0.17 -16.65
CA ARG A 199 15.11 1.03 -15.87
C ARG A 199 15.23 0.76 -14.36
N VAL A 200 14.29 -0.01 -13.79
CA VAL A 200 14.34 -0.40 -12.37
C VAL A 200 15.57 -1.26 -12.09
N ASN A 201 15.87 -2.27 -12.94
CA ASN A 201 17.06 -3.12 -12.78
C ASN A 201 18.36 -2.32 -12.84
N GLU A 202 18.45 -1.29 -13.70
CA GLU A 202 19.60 -0.38 -13.75
C GLU A 202 19.77 0.38 -12.44
N ILE A 203 18.70 0.96 -11.89
CA ILE A 203 18.72 1.65 -10.60
C ILE A 203 19.16 0.70 -9.47
N LEU A 204 18.70 -0.55 -9.51
CA LEU A 204 19.01 -1.56 -8.47
C LEU A 204 20.41 -2.18 -8.64
N ALA A 205 21.13 -1.95 -9.74
CA ALA A 205 22.39 -2.63 -10.04
C ALA A 205 23.46 -2.45 -8.95
N GLY A 206 23.51 -1.28 -8.29
CA GLY A 206 24.43 -0.97 -7.19
C GLY A 206 23.92 -1.33 -5.79
N SER A 207 22.70 -1.86 -5.65
CA SER A 207 22.10 -2.16 -4.35
C SER A 207 22.57 -3.52 -3.82
N VAL A 208 22.86 -3.60 -2.50
CA VAL A 208 23.18 -4.86 -1.81
C VAL A 208 21.95 -5.78 -1.80
N HIS A 209 20.78 -5.26 -1.48
CA HIS A 209 19.52 -5.98 -1.54
C HIS A 209 18.82 -5.68 -2.87
N ARG A 210 18.58 -6.73 -3.66
CA ARG A 210 17.93 -6.66 -4.97
C ARG A 210 16.66 -7.51 -4.97
N PRO A 211 15.48 -6.91 -4.75
CA PRO A 211 14.21 -7.60 -4.93
C PRO A 211 14.05 -8.07 -6.38
N SER A 212 13.25 -9.10 -6.60
CA SER A 212 12.88 -9.50 -7.97
C SER A 212 12.15 -8.37 -8.69
N VAL A 213 12.46 -8.16 -9.98
CA VAL A 213 11.73 -7.20 -10.83
C VAL A 213 10.90 -7.97 -11.83
N SER A 214 9.58 -7.72 -11.87
CA SER A 214 8.64 -8.43 -12.73
C SER A 214 7.72 -7.48 -13.48
N VAL A 215 7.32 -7.89 -14.68
CA VAL A 215 6.31 -7.19 -15.48
C VAL A 215 4.92 -7.68 -15.06
N GLU A 216 4.15 -6.79 -14.47
CA GLU A 216 2.84 -7.07 -13.87
C GLU A 216 1.75 -6.16 -14.49
N GLY A 217 1.63 -6.22 -15.83
CA GLY A 217 0.69 -5.34 -16.58
C GLY A 217 -0.75 -5.37 -16.05
N SER A 218 -1.20 -6.49 -15.48
CA SER A 218 -2.54 -6.63 -14.87
C SER A 218 -2.75 -5.79 -13.61
N TRP A 219 -1.69 -5.27 -12.98
CA TRP A 219 -1.78 -4.40 -11.80
C TRP A 219 -2.05 -2.93 -12.16
N TYR A 220 -2.03 -2.60 -13.46
CA TYR A 220 -2.16 -1.25 -13.99
C TYR A 220 -3.48 -1.05 -14.76
N TYR A 221 -3.74 0.16 -15.24
CA TYR A 221 -4.95 0.54 -15.97
C TYR A 221 -4.69 0.78 -17.45
#